data_8b34377384b51465d8b4da56f2b71954
#
_entry.id   8b34377384b51465d8b4da56f2b71954
#
_cell.length_a   1.000
_cell.length_b   1.000
_cell.length_c   1.000
_cell.angle_alpha   90.00
_cell.angle_beta   90.00
_cell.angle_gamma   90.00
#
_symmetry.space_group_name_H-M   'P 1'
#
loop_
_entity.id
_entity.type
_entity.pdbx_description
1 polymer ?
#
loop_
_entity_poly.entity_id
_entity_poly.type
_entity_poly.pdbx_seq_one_letter_code
_entity_poly.pdbx_strand_id
1 'polypeptide(L)'
;MFSESYKTAGARLPVIDSIGAYHVRGTADWMFRMVSSGPRESTLAAFNAALPEAAERDLLGCCVSGSFAKAIAEGRPYPGPTALQTAVDTAFRSLSWDDIVESINAHPRIGDRVPAGGQSADEQSGAASASDRVRQELAEGNLVYERRFGHVFLICASGLSGQDMLEQLRARLGNDTDTERAVVRQELLKIARLRLTKLLSL
;
A
#
# COMPACT_ATOMS: atom_id res chain seq x y z
N MET A 1 21.08 -51.15 25.67
CA MET A 1 22.04 -50.07 25.69
C MET A 1 21.67 -49.12 24.55
N PHE A 2 21.42 -47.87 24.95
CA PHE A 2 21.13 -46.68 24.13
C PHE A 2 19.85 -46.64 23.30
N SER A 3 18.84 -46.08 23.95
CA SER A 3 17.68 -45.44 23.39
C SER A 3 18.08 -44.00 22.96
N GLU A 4 17.77 -43.61 21.73
CA GLU A 4 17.77 -42.18 21.34
C GLU A 4 16.38 -41.78 20.86
N SER A 5 15.77 -40.89 21.65
CA SER A 5 14.47 -40.34 21.43
C SER A 5 14.58 -39.18 20.44
N TYR A 6 14.07 -39.31 19.22
CA TYR A 6 13.82 -38.17 18.33
C TYR A 6 12.51 -37.49 18.73
N LYS A 7 12.62 -36.30 19.33
CA LYS A 7 11.51 -35.39 19.52
C LYS A 7 11.21 -34.70 18.16
N THR A 8 10.15 -35.16 17.52
CA THR A 8 9.56 -34.45 16.38
C THR A 8 8.95 -33.13 16.86
N ALA A 9 9.50 -32.02 16.39
CA ALA A 9 8.89 -30.70 16.52
C ALA A 9 7.58 -30.67 15.73
N GLY A 10 6.46 -30.62 16.44
CA GLY A 10 5.14 -30.54 15.84
C GLY A 10 4.92 -29.22 15.14
N ALA A 11 4.92 -29.23 13.81
CA ALA A 11 4.39 -28.14 13.02
C ALA A 11 2.88 -28.06 13.27
N ARG A 12 2.42 -26.98 13.91
CA ARG A 12 0.98 -26.70 14.06
C ARG A 12 0.44 -26.29 12.70
N LEU A 13 -0.49 -27.07 12.19
CA LEU A 13 -1.27 -26.74 11.01
C LEU A 13 -2.08 -25.46 11.27
N PRO A 14 -2.26 -24.58 10.26
CA PRO A 14 -3.07 -23.37 10.42
C PRO A 14 -4.54 -23.75 10.64
N VAL A 15 -5.17 -23.08 11.59
CA VAL A 15 -6.61 -23.23 11.85
C VAL A 15 -7.33 -22.39 10.78
N ILE A 16 -8.16 -23.07 9.99
CA ILE A 16 -9.07 -22.43 9.02
C ILE A 16 -10.34 -22.09 9.79
N ASP A 17 -10.68 -20.79 9.89
CA ASP A 17 -12.00 -20.38 10.36
C ASP A 17 -13.02 -20.45 9.22
N SER A 18 -14.30 -20.35 9.57
CA SER A 18 -15.45 -20.61 8.69
C SER A 18 -15.62 -19.59 7.54
N ILE A 19 -14.65 -18.70 7.30
CA ILE A 19 -14.69 -17.64 6.28
C ILE A 19 -13.55 -17.77 5.25
N GLY A 20 -12.71 -18.81 5.32
CA GLY A 20 -11.70 -19.10 4.29
C GLY A 20 -10.53 -18.08 4.20
N ALA A 21 -10.30 -17.26 5.22
CA ALA A 21 -9.19 -16.32 5.24
C ALA A 21 -7.94 -16.93 5.87
N TYR A 22 -6.84 -16.96 5.14
CA TYR A 22 -5.53 -17.31 5.68
C TYR A 22 -5.04 -16.20 6.62
N HIS A 23 -5.17 -16.41 7.94
CA HIS A 23 -4.58 -15.52 8.94
C HIS A 23 -3.14 -15.96 9.23
N VAL A 24 -2.18 -15.32 8.60
CA VAL A 24 -0.77 -15.38 9.01
C VAL A 24 -0.61 -14.44 10.21
N ARG A 25 -0.76 -14.99 11.43
CA ARG A 25 -0.49 -14.21 12.65
C ARG A 25 0.99 -13.85 12.71
N GLY A 26 1.29 -12.57 12.64
CA GLY A 26 2.59 -12.03 12.99
C GLY A 26 3.22 -11.05 11.99
N THR A 27 2.84 -11.06 10.72
CA THR A 27 3.45 -10.17 9.71
C THR A 27 2.61 -8.93 9.41
N ALA A 28 1.30 -8.97 9.59
CA ALA A 28 0.39 -7.85 9.26
C ALA A 28 0.41 -6.71 10.28
N ASP A 29 0.68 -6.97 11.56
CA ASP A 29 0.56 -5.97 12.62
C ASP A 29 1.69 -4.92 12.58
N TRP A 30 2.91 -5.32 12.25
CA TRP A 30 4.02 -4.38 12.09
C TRP A 30 3.92 -3.59 10.77
N MET A 31 3.46 -4.22 9.66
CA MET A 31 3.15 -3.53 8.40
C MET A 31 2.05 -2.49 8.59
N PHE A 32 0.97 -2.85 9.28
CA PHE A 32 -0.13 -1.94 9.58
C PHE A 32 0.31 -0.78 10.46
N ARG A 33 1.18 -1.01 11.45
CA ARG A 33 1.77 0.06 12.27
C ARG A 33 2.70 0.97 11.51
N MET A 34 3.47 0.46 10.51
CA MET A 34 4.31 1.31 9.66
C MET A 34 3.49 2.25 8.77
N VAL A 35 2.36 1.78 8.26
CA VAL A 35 1.46 2.59 7.42
C VAL A 35 0.60 3.54 8.26
N SER A 36 0.35 3.21 9.54
CA SER A 36 -0.49 4.00 10.45
C SER A 36 0.25 5.10 11.19
N SER A 37 1.55 4.92 11.50
CA SER A 37 2.40 5.99 12.00
C SER A 37 3.12 6.60 10.81
N GLY A 38 2.57 7.68 10.25
CA GLY A 38 3.19 8.39 9.14
C GLY A 38 4.69 8.66 9.37
N PRO A 39 5.54 8.60 8.34
CA PRO A 39 6.95 8.91 8.45
C PRO A 39 7.12 10.33 9.01
N ARG A 40 8.15 10.55 9.81
CA ARG A 40 8.49 11.90 10.30
C ARG A 40 8.87 12.75 9.11
N GLU A 41 8.24 13.93 9.00
CA GLU A 41 8.64 14.90 7.97
C GLU A 41 10.15 15.14 8.02
N SER A 42 10.79 15.04 6.89
CA SER A 42 12.21 15.26 6.74
C SER A 42 12.47 16.13 5.49
N THR A 43 13.66 16.68 5.38
CA THR A 43 14.06 17.36 4.15
C THR A 43 14.78 16.40 3.22
N LEU A 44 14.83 16.72 1.93
CA LEU A 44 15.62 15.94 0.97
C LEU A 44 17.11 15.83 1.39
N ALA A 45 17.66 16.86 2.00
CA ALA A 45 19.03 16.85 2.50
C ALA A 45 19.19 15.84 3.65
N ALA A 46 18.26 15.80 4.60
CA ALA A 46 18.25 14.85 5.71
C ALA A 46 18.05 13.42 5.19
N PHE A 47 17.16 13.21 4.22
CA PHE A 47 16.97 11.92 3.56
C PHE A 47 18.24 11.44 2.84
N ASN A 48 18.94 12.34 2.13
CA ASN A 48 20.20 12.00 1.47
C ASN A 48 21.30 11.59 2.46
N ALA A 49 21.32 12.17 3.66
CA ALA A 49 22.29 11.90 4.71
C ALA A 49 21.90 10.74 5.64
N ALA A 50 20.68 10.24 5.53
CA ALA A 50 20.18 9.18 6.41
C ALA A 50 20.92 7.85 6.19
N LEU A 51 21.00 7.03 7.24
CA LEU A 51 21.48 5.64 7.11
C LEU A 51 20.59 4.86 6.13
N PRO A 52 21.13 3.90 5.36
CA PRO A 52 20.37 3.13 4.38
C PRO A 52 19.08 2.54 4.96
N GLU A 53 19.15 1.90 6.10
CA GLU A 53 18.02 1.22 6.75
C GLU A 53 16.95 2.21 7.24
N ALA A 54 17.35 3.44 7.58
CA ALA A 54 16.41 4.49 7.97
C ALA A 54 15.66 5.01 6.73
N ALA A 55 16.38 5.26 5.64
CA ALA A 55 15.79 5.69 4.38
C ALA A 55 14.84 4.64 3.81
N GLU A 56 15.22 3.36 3.79
CA GLU A 56 14.35 2.27 3.35
C GLU A 56 13.07 2.18 4.19
N ARG A 57 13.17 2.31 5.51
CA ARG A 57 12.01 2.30 6.41
C ARG A 57 11.05 3.45 6.11
N ASP A 58 11.57 4.65 5.88
CA ASP A 58 10.75 5.82 5.54
C ASP A 58 10.06 5.63 4.17
N LEU A 59 10.76 5.06 3.20
CA LEU A 59 10.22 4.75 1.86
C LEU A 59 9.15 3.65 1.90
N LEU A 60 9.27 2.65 2.77
CA LEU A 60 8.22 1.65 3.00
C LEU A 60 6.93 2.29 3.51
N GLY A 61 6.99 3.42 4.21
CA GLY A 61 5.82 4.23 4.55
C GLY A 61 5.14 4.89 3.34
N CYS A 62 5.89 5.11 2.25
CA CYS A 62 5.36 5.67 1.01
C CYS A 62 4.78 4.59 0.08
N CYS A 63 5.48 3.48 -0.06
CA CYS A 63 5.09 2.34 -0.89
C CYS A 63 5.64 1.05 -0.24
N VAL A 64 4.77 0.13 0.13
CA VAL A 64 5.15 -1.13 0.80
C VAL A 64 5.68 -2.12 -0.24
N SER A 65 6.88 -1.85 -0.76
CA SER A 65 7.66 -2.72 -1.63
C SER A 65 9.12 -2.59 -1.27
N GLY A 66 9.75 -3.72 -0.89
CA GLY A 66 11.18 -3.77 -0.60
C GLY A 66 12.03 -3.40 -1.81
N SER A 67 11.63 -3.82 -3.00
CA SER A 67 12.30 -3.48 -4.28
C SER A 67 12.27 -1.98 -4.54
N PHE A 68 11.12 -1.32 -4.30
CA PHE A 68 11.00 0.14 -4.40
C PHE A 68 11.89 0.85 -3.40
N ALA A 69 11.77 0.50 -2.11
CA ALA A 69 12.50 1.15 -1.03
C ALA A 69 14.01 1.06 -1.24
N LYS A 70 14.50 -0.12 -1.60
CA LYS A 70 15.91 -0.36 -1.88
C LYS A 70 16.40 0.47 -3.08
N ALA A 71 15.69 0.43 -4.21
CA ALA A 71 16.09 1.15 -5.42
C ALA A 71 16.22 2.67 -5.17
N ILE A 72 15.28 3.26 -4.42
CA ILE A 72 15.32 4.70 -4.11
C ILE A 72 16.39 5.00 -3.04
N ALA A 73 16.58 4.15 -2.03
CA ALA A 73 17.61 4.36 -1.01
C ALA A 73 19.03 4.26 -1.60
N GLU A 74 19.28 3.31 -2.50
CA GLU A 74 20.58 3.13 -3.16
C GLU A 74 20.91 4.23 -4.17
N GLY A 75 19.89 4.88 -4.78
CA GLY A 75 20.07 5.98 -5.74
C GLY A 75 20.49 7.32 -5.14
N ARG A 76 20.59 7.45 -3.81
CA ARG A 76 21.02 8.67 -3.12
C ARG A 76 22.51 8.94 -3.30
N PRO A 77 22.97 10.22 -3.23
CA PRO A 77 22.17 11.42 -2.99
C PRO A 77 21.46 11.94 -4.24
N TYR A 78 20.25 12.46 -4.06
CA TYR A 78 19.48 13.13 -5.11
C TYR A 78 19.79 14.64 -5.09
N PRO A 79 20.18 15.25 -6.22
CA PRO A 79 20.52 16.67 -6.28
C PRO A 79 19.33 17.62 -6.11
N GLY A 80 18.12 17.12 -6.25
CA GLY A 80 16.89 17.89 -6.07
C GLY A 80 15.62 17.05 -6.27
N PRO A 81 14.45 17.65 -6.00
CA PRO A 81 13.16 16.95 -6.09
C PRO A 81 12.90 16.30 -7.44
N THR A 82 13.25 16.96 -8.54
CA THR A 82 13.04 16.43 -9.90
C THR A 82 13.82 15.12 -10.13
N ALA A 83 15.07 15.05 -9.69
CA ALA A 83 15.90 13.86 -9.83
C ALA A 83 15.30 12.68 -9.02
N LEU A 84 14.83 12.95 -7.81
CA LEU A 84 14.14 11.97 -6.99
C LEU A 84 12.84 11.47 -7.66
N GLN A 85 12.01 12.37 -8.17
CA GLN A 85 10.77 12.00 -8.87
C GLN A 85 11.06 11.13 -10.11
N THR A 86 12.10 11.46 -10.86
CA THR A 86 12.53 10.65 -12.01
C THR A 86 12.97 9.24 -11.59
N ALA A 87 13.70 9.14 -10.46
CA ALA A 87 14.11 7.84 -9.90
C ALA A 87 12.88 7.02 -9.46
N VAL A 88 11.90 7.65 -8.81
CA VAL A 88 10.62 7.02 -8.42
C VAL A 88 9.90 6.46 -9.64
N ASP A 89 9.78 7.23 -10.72
CA ASP A 89 9.14 6.77 -11.96
C ASP A 89 9.86 5.60 -12.58
N THR A 90 11.18 5.63 -12.54
CA THR A 90 12.02 4.55 -13.06
C THR A 90 11.86 3.29 -12.22
N ALA A 91 11.88 3.40 -10.89
CA ALA A 91 11.65 2.29 -9.99
C ALA A 91 10.26 1.66 -10.23
N PHE A 92 9.21 2.47 -10.31
CA PHE A 92 7.84 1.96 -10.56
C PHE A 92 7.69 1.23 -11.89
N ARG A 93 8.42 1.61 -12.94
CA ARG A 93 8.41 0.87 -14.22
C ARG A 93 9.01 -0.52 -14.11
N SER A 94 9.98 -0.71 -13.21
CA SER A 94 10.68 -1.99 -13.03
C SER A 94 10.07 -2.90 -11.96
N LEU A 95 9.11 -2.42 -11.15
CA LEU A 95 8.42 -3.26 -10.17
C LEU A 95 7.69 -4.43 -10.86
N SER A 96 7.83 -5.62 -10.28
CA SER A 96 7.03 -6.77 -10.68
C SER A 96 5.55 -6.58 -10.31
N TRP A 97 4.67 -7.43 -10.84
CA TRP A 97 3.28 -7.41 -10.39
C TRP A 97 3.15 -7.83 -8.93
N ASP A 98 3.98 -8.73 -8.44
CA ASP A 98 3.99 -9.18 -7.04
C ASP A 98 4.38 -8.04 -6.09
N ASP A 99 5.37 -7.20 -6.44
CA ASP A 99 5.69 -5.98 -5.69
C ASP A 99 4.50 -5.00 -5.62
N ILE A 100 3.76 -4.87 -6.72
CA ILE A 100 2.55 -4.02 -6.78
C ILE A 100 1.46 -4.60 -5.88
N VAL A 101 1.20 -5.91 -5.93
CA VAL A 101 0.19 -6.58 -5.10
C VAL A 101 0.55 -6.50 -3.61
N GLU A 102 1.82 -6.67 -3.24
CA GLU A 102 2.29 -6.46 -1.87
C GLU A 102 1.91 -5.07 -1.36
N SER A 103 2.21 -4.05 -2.15
CA SER A 103 1.84 -2.67 -1.82
C SER A 103 0.33 -2.45 -1.74
N ILE A 104 -0.44 -2.98 -2.69
CA ILE A 104 -1.91 -2.85 -2.68
C ILE A 104 -2.50 -3.44 -1.41
N ASN A 105 -2.05 -4.63 -1.01
CA ASN A 105 -2.56 -5.36 0.16
C ASN A 105 -2.25 -4.66 1.49
N ALA A 106 -1.33 -3.71 1.50
CA ALA A 106 -1.05 -2.85 2.66
C ALA A 106 -2.01 -1.65 2.77
N HIS A 107 -2.85 -1.41 1.75
CA HIS A 107 -3.81 -0.31 1.77
C HIS A 107 -5.18 -0.79 2.29
N PRO A 108 -5.85 0.00 3.15
CA PRO A 108 -7.24 -0.28 3.53
C PRO A 108 -8.16 -0.08 2.33
N ARG A 109 -9.26 -0.82 2.29
CA ARG A 109 -10.32 -0.60 1.29
C ARG A 109 -10.84 0.82 1.34
N ILE A 110 -11.21 1.36 0.19
CA ILE A 110 -11.88 2.66 0.13
C ILE A 110 -13.23 2.58 0.84
N GLY A 111 -13.44 3.47 1.82
CA GLY A 111 -14.66 3.52 2.62
C GLY A 111 -14.65 2.66 3.89
N ASP A 112 -13.64 1.84 4.14
CA ASP A 112 -13.45 1.15 5.41
C ASP A 112 -13.10 2.16 6.53
N ARG A 113 -13.38 1.77 7.78
CA ARG A 113 -12.93 2.56 8.94
C ARG A 113 -11.41 2.49 9.06
N VAL A 114 -10.77 3.62 8.78
CA VAL A 114 -9.31 3.77 8.95
C VAL A 114 -9.07 4.45 10.31
N PRO A 115 -8.08 3.99 11.10
CA PRO A 115 -7.70 4.67 12.35
C PRO A 115 -7.39 6.15 12.10
N ALA A 116 -7.93 7.05 12.93
CA ALA A 116 -7.69 8.48 12.82
C ALA A 116 -6.21 8.82 12.97
N GLY A 117 -5.72 9.81 12.20
CA GLY A 117 -4.33 10.29 12.28
C GLY A 117 -3.33 9.51 11.42
N GLY A 118 -3.77 8.55 10.60
CA GLY A 118 -2.92 7.88 9.62
C GLY A 118 -3.01 8.52 8.22
N GLN A 119 -1.98 8.37 7.40
CA GLN A 119 -1.96 8.89 6.01
C GLN A 119 -3.18 8.45 5.20
N SER A 120 -3.57 7.19 5.32
CA SER A 120 -4.75 6.65 4.64
C SER A 120 -6.07 7.28 5.09
N ALA A 121 -6.19 7.73 6.34
CA ALA A 121 -7.38 8.43 6.83
C ALA A 121 -7.52 9.80 6.18
N ASP A 122 -6.43 10.55 6.09
CA ASP A 122 -6.39 11.85 5.44
C ASP A 122 -6.67 11.73 3.94
N GLU A 123 -6.04 10.72 3.29
CA GLU A 123 -6.18 10.44 1.87
C GLU A 123 -7.63 10.06 1.50
N GLN A 124 -8.33 9.32 2.37
CA GLN A 124 -9.70 8.83 2.14
C GLN A 124 -10.79 9.69 2.81
N SER A 125 -10.48 10.91 3.22
CA SER A 125 -11.43 11.79 3.93
C SER A 125 -12.74 12.04 3.14
N GLY A 126 -12.67 12.06 1.81
CA GLY A 126 -13.84 12.17 0.94
C GLY A 126 -14.77 10.94 1.00
N ALA A 127 -14.23 9.74 1.16
CA ALA A 127 -15.05 8.54 1.38
C ALA A 127 -15.69 8.55 2.77
N ALA A 128 -14.97 8.98 3.79
CA ALA A 128 -15.49 9.08 5.16
C ALA A 128 -16.65 10.10 5.29
N SER A 129 -16.62 11.18 4.51
CA SER A 129 -17.67 12.21 4.48
C SER A 129 -18.82 11.90 3.51
N ALA A 130 -18.78 10.78 2.78
CA ALA A 130 -19.82 10.39 1.86
C ALA A 130 -21.13 10.00 2.57
N SER A 131 -22.26 10.08 1.84
CA SER A 131 -23.55 9.62 2.33
C SER A 131 -23.53 8.10 2.60
N ASP A 132 -24.42 7.64 3.49
CA ASP A 132 -24.53 6.20 3.82
C ASP A 132 -24.74 5.35 2.57
N ARG A 133 -25.54 5.83 1.62
CA ARG A 133 -25.78 5.17 0.35
C ARG A 133 -24.48 4.99 -0.44
N VAL A 134 -23.71 6.05 -0.61
CA VAL A 134 -22.44 5.99 -1.36
C VAL A 134 -21.44 5.07 -0.67
N ARG A 135 -21.37 5.09 0.67
CA ARG A 135 -20.51 4.18 1.44
C ARG A 135 -20.92 2.71 1.23
N GLN A 136 -22.21 2.43 1.27
CA GLN A 136 -22.72 1.07 1.01
C GLN A 136 -22.37 0.61 -0.41
N GLU A 137 -22.62 1.45 -1.42
CA GLU A 137 -22.32 1.14 -2.82
C GLU A 137 -20.81 0.96 -3.07
N LEU A 138 -19.95 1.71 -2.37
CA LEU A 138 -18.50 1.51 -2.38
C LEU A 138 -18.12 0.15 -1.77
N ALA A 139 -18.69 -0.21 -0.62
CA ALA A 139 -18.41 -1.49 0.03
C ALA A 139 -18.81 -2.69 -0.86
N GLU A 140 -20.01 -2.64 -1.45
CA GLU A 140 -20.50 -3.66 -2.38
C GLU A 140 -19.62 -3.75 -3.65
N GLY A 141 -19.26 -2.60 -4.21
CA GLY A 141 -18.41 -2.49 -5.38
C GLY A 141 -16.99 -3.03 -5.14
N ASN A 142 -16.40 -2.75 -3.97
CA ASN A 142 -15.10 -3.31 -3.57
C ASN A 142 -15.13 -4.85 -3.59
N LEU A 143 -16.17 -5.48 -3.03
CA LEU A 143 -16.31 -6.94 -3.05
C LEU A 143 -16.40 -7.51 -4.47
N VAL A 144 -17.12 -6.81 -5.37
CA VAL A 144 -17.20 -7.22 -6.78
C VAL A 144 -15.84 -7.07 -7.47
N TYR A 145 -15.16 -5.96 -7.21
CA TYR A 145 -13.85 -5.67 -7.78
C TYR A 145 -12.80 -6.71 -7.34
N GLU A 146 -12.73 -7.03 -6.04
CA GLU A 146 -11.81 -8.03 -5.51
C GLU A 146 -12.04 -9.42 -6.09
N ARG A 147 -13.31 -9.82 -6.24
CA ARG A 147 -13.63 -11.11 -6.90
C ARG A 147 -13.21 -11.14 -8.36
N ARG A 148 -13.26 -9.99 -9.06
CA ARG A 148 -12.90 -9.89 -10.48
C ARG A 148 -11.38 -9.86 -10.71
N PHE A 149 -10.66 -9.07 -9.93
CA PHE A 149 -9.24 -8.75 -10.18
C PHE A 149 -8.26 -9.41 -9.19
N GLY A 150 -8.76 -9.98 -8.07
CA GLY A 150 -7.94 -10.68 -7.07
C GLY A 150 -7.18 -9.78 -6.10
N HIS A 151 -7.47 -8.48 -6.09
CA HIS A 151 -6.86 -7.51 -5.17
C HIS A 151 -7.87 -6.39 -4.84
N VAL A 152 -7.60 -5.61 -3.78
CA VAL A 152 -8.46 -4.49 -3.39
C VAL A 152 -8.46 -3.38 -4.45
N PHE A 153 -9.58 -2.65 -4.55
CA PHE A 153 -9.67 -1.45 -5.37
C PHE A 153 -8.76 -0.37 -4.80
N LEU A 154 -7.76 0.04 -5.59
CA LEU A 154 -6.81 1.09 -5.23
C LEU A 154 -7.02 2.31 -6.11
N ILE A 155 -7.14 3.47 -5.49
CA ILE A 155 -7.21 4.78 -6.13
C ILE A 155 -6.48 5.81 -5.27
N CYS A 156 -5.80 6.77 -5.89
CA CYS A 156 -5.29 7.95 -5.20
C CYS A 156 -6.47 8.84 -4.78
N ALA A 157 -6.99 8.59 -3.59
CA ALA A 157 -8.25 9.15 -3.10
C ALA A 157 -8.14 10.62 -2.65
N SER A 158 -6.93 11.16 -2.55
CA SER A 158 -6.69 12.53 -2.08
C SER A 158 -7.39 13.56 -2.96
N GLY A 159 -8.28 14.34 -2.36
CA GLY A 159 -9.06 15.37 -3.06
C GLY A 159 -10.29 14.87 -3.83
N LEU A 160 -10.55 13.56 -3.82
CA LEU A 160 -11.75 12.99 -4.43
C LEU A 160 -12.91 12.92 -3.42
N SER A 161 -14.13 13.17 -3.88
CA SER A 161 -15.34 12.86 -3.11
C SER A 161 -15.62 11.35 -3.12
N GLY A 162 -16.42 10.87 -2.18
CA GLY A 162 -16.90 9.47 -2.21
C GLY A 162 -17.67 9.12 -3.49
N GLN A 163 -18.37 10.10 -4.07
CA GLN A 163 -19.08 9.93 -5.33
C GLN A 163 -18.11 9.74 -6.50
N ASP A 164 -17.04 10.55 -6.58
CA ASP A 164 -15.99 10.39 -7.61
C ASP A 164 -15.31 9.02 -7.52
N MET A 165 -15.01 8.56 -6.29
CA MET A 165 -14.41 7.25 -6.07
C MET A 165 -15.34 6.11 -6.52
N LEU A 166 -16.66 6.23 -6.25
CA LEU A 166 -17.66 5.26 -6.69
C LEU A 166 -17.78 5.21 -8.21
N GLU A 167 -17.77 6.36 -8.87
CA GLU A 167 -17.80 6.44 -10.34
C GLU A 167 -16.56 5.79 -10.96
N GLN A 168 -15.37 6.05 -10.41
CA GLN A 168 -14.14 5.40 -10.85
C GLN A 168 -14.18 3.88 -10.63
N LEU A 169 -14.65 3.41 -9.48
CA LEU A 169 -14.80 1.99 -9.21
C LEU A 169 -15.71 1.31 -10.24
N ARG A 170 -16.88 1.92 -10.54
CA ARG A 170 -17.82 1.40 -11.53
C ARG A 170 -17.24 1.35 -12.95
N ALA A 171 -16.56 2.42 -13.35
CA ALA A 171 -15.91 2.48 -14.65
C ALA A 171 -14.83 1.38 -14.79
N ARG A 172 -14.00 1.21 -13.76
CA ARG A 172 -12.88 0.25 -13.76
C ARG A 172 -13.33 -1.21 -13.65
N LEU A 173 -14.52 -1.47 -13.14
CA LEU A 173 -15.12 -2.81 -13.21
C LEU A 173 -15.36 -3.28 -14.66
N GLY A 174 -15.38 -2.39 -15.65
CA GLY A 174 -15.47 -2.71 -17.07
C GLY A 174 -14.11 -3.05 -17.74
N ASN A 175 -13.00 -2.79 -17.09
CA ASN A 175 -11.67 -3.02 -17.65
C ASN A 175 -11.37 -4.51 -17.85
N ASP A 176 -10.51 -4.83 -18.82
CA ASP A 176 -9.80 -6.10 -18.84
C ASP A 176 -8.66 -6.10 -17.79
N THR A 177 -8.09 -7.28 -17.53
CA THR A 177 -7.08 -7.46 -16.48
C THR A 177 -5.80 -6.64 -16.74
N ASP A 178 -5.35 -6.54 -17.97
CA ASP A 178 -4.08 -5.86 -18.29
C ASP A 178 -4.27 -4.35 -18.22
N THR A 179 -5.38 -3.83 -18.73
CA THR A 179 -5.78 -2.43 -18.56
C THR A 179 -5.88 -2.07 -17.08
N GLU A 180 -6.52 -2.92 -16.28
CA GLU A 180 -6.69 -2.65 -14.85
C GLU A 180 -5.35 -2.65 -14.11
N ARG A 181 -4.46 -3.60 -14.39
CA ARG A 181 -3.10 -3.64 -13.84
C ARG A 181 -2.31 -2.36 -14.15
N ALA A 182 -2.44 -1.84 -15.37
CA ALA A 182 -1.80 -0.59 -15.75
C ALA A 182 -2.36 0.60 -14.96
N VAL A 183 -3.69 0.68 -14.80
CA VAL A 183 -4.35 1.71 -14.00
C VAL A 183 -3.92 1.64 -12.53
N VAL A 184 -3.95 0.47 -11.92
CA VAL A 184 -3.53 0.25 -10.53
C VAL A 184 -2.10 0.70 -10.29
N ARG A 185 -1.17 0.36 -11.21
CA ARG A 185 0.22 0.81 -11.14
C ARG A 185 0.32 2.34 -11.14
N GLN A 186 -0.46 3.01 -11.96
CA GLN A 186 -0.49 4.49 -12.01
C GLN A 186 -1.07 5.09 -10.73
N GLU A 187 -2.13 4.51 -10.18
CA GLU A 187 -2.72 4.99 -8.94
C GLU A 187 -1.76 4.81 -7.76
N LEU A 188 -1.08 3.67 -7.66
CA LEU A 188 -0.06 3.43 -6.63
C LEU A 188 1.11 4.40 -6.76
N LEU A 189 1.57 4.70 -7.98
CA LEU A 189 2.60 5.70 -8.23
C LEU A 189 2.17 7.10 -7.75
N LYS A 190 0.93 7.51 -8.01
CA LYS A 190 0.39 8.79 -7.52
C LYS A 190 0.42 8.85 -5.98
N ILE A 191 -0.01 7.77 -5.31
CA ILE A 191 0.01 7.67 -3.84
C ILE A 191 1.45 7.76 -3.32
N ALA A 192 2.39 7.00 -3.90
CA ALA A 192 3.78 7.00 -3.48
C ALA A 192 4.41 8.39 -3.63
N ARG A 193 4.15 9.09 -4.74
CA ARG A 193 4.62 10.47 -4.97
C ARG A 193 4.02 11.45 -3.96
N LEU A 194 2.73 11.36 -3.68
CA LEU A 194 2.07 12.22 -2.70
C LEU A 194 2.68 12.03 -1.31
N ARG A 195 2.87 10.78 -0.88
CA ARG A 195 3.47 10.45 0.41
C ARG A 195 4.92 10.88 0.49
N LEU A 196 5.69 10.67 -0.58
CA LEU A 196 7.09 11.11 -0.65
C LEU A 196 7.22 12.64 -0.59
N THR A 197 6.33 13.36 -1.26
CA THR A 197 6.26 14.83 -1.19
C THR A 197 5.99 15.30 0.25
N LYS A 198 5.04 14.68 0.94
CA LYS A 198 4.76 14.95 2.36
C LYS A 198 5.95 14.60 3.25
N LEU A 199 6.54 13.42 3.07
CA LEU A 199 7.69 12.93 3.84
C LEU A 199 8.86 13.91 3.78
N LEU A 200 9.17 14.43 2.61
CA LEU A 200 10.36 15.25 2.37
C LEU A 200 10.08 16.75 2.32
N SER A 201 8.86 17.18 2.64
CA SER A 201 8.41 18.60 2.62
C SER A 201 8.77 19.29 1.29
N LEU A 202 8.47 18.62 0.16
CA LEU A 202 8.79 19.06 -1.20
C LEU A 202 7.69 19.93 -1.82
#